data_bafb51dfbb5e899bb19bb27abedbeea4
#
_entry.id   bafb51dfbb5e899bb19bb27abedbeea4
#
_cell.length_a   1.000
_cell.length_b   1.000
_cell.length_c   1.000
_cell.angle_alpha   90.00
_cell.angle_beta   90.00
_cell.angle_gamma   90.00
#
_symmetry.space_group_name_H-M   'P 1'
#
loop_
_entity.id
_entity.type
_entity.pdbx_description
1 polymer ?
#
loop_
_entity_poly.entity_id
_entity_poly.type
_entity_poly.pdbx_seq_one_letter_code
_entity_poly.pdbx_strand_id
1 'polypeptide(L)'
;NTEVKDVTDLYRGMIELAQRFEVEIIGGDTCRAPLVSITITVLGTTKNHGKQTLTRSTAKSGEKIAVTGYPGSAAAGLDMLSKNLQLSLEATSYLRNAFIHPLPRITEGHLLIEQNVKTCIDISDGLVTDLRHLCCASNVDAHIEIDRLPVHHLLKATFREKATEMALSGGEDYELLFTASD
;
A
#
# COMPACT_ATOMS: atom_id res chain seq x y z
N ASN A 1 14.87 16.45 -22.88
CA ASN A 1 13.59 17.16 -23.04
C ASN A 1 12.46 16.13 -22.97
N THR A 2 11.48 16.37 -22.08
CA THR A 2 10.27 15.56 -22.01
C THR A 2 9.33 15.99 -23.13
N GLU A 3 8.76 15.04 -23.86
CA GLU A 3 7.80 15.37 -24.91
C GLU A 3 6.46 15.78 -24.32
N VAL A 4 5.74 16.68 -25.01
CA VAL A 4 4.39 17.11 -24.59
C VAL A 4 3.44 15.92 -24.44
N LYS A 5 3.60 14.93 -25.32
CA LYS A 5 2.82 13.69 -25.26
C LYS A 5 2.99 12.96 -23.93
N ASP A 6 4.22 12.80 -23.44
CA ASP A 6 4.50 12.10 -22.17
C ASP A 6 3.84 12.79 -21.00
N VAL A 7 3.90 14.14 -20.97
CA VAL A 7 3.22 14.94 -19.95
C VAL A 7 1.69 14.77 -20.05
N THR A 8 1.15 14.78 -21.26
CA THR A 8 -0.29 14.60 -21.48
C THR A 8 -0.76 13.22 -21.05
N ASP A 9 0.02 12.18 -21.35
CA ASP A 9 -0.29 10.80 -20.96
C ASP A 9 -0.21 10.62 -19.44
N LEU A 10 0.76 11.25 -18.78
CA LEU A 10 0.84 11.30 -17.31
C LEU A 10 -0.43 11.92 -16.71
N TYR A 11 -0.79 13.12 -17.16
CA TYR A 11 -2.00 13.81 -16.67
C TYR A 11 -3.27 13.02 -16.94
N ARG A 12 -3.37 12.33 -18.07
CA ARG A 12 -4.51 11.46 -18.37
C ARG A 12 -4.63 10.35 -17.32
N GLY A 13 -3.55 9.63 -17.01
CA GLY A 13 -3.55 8.60 -15.97
C GLY A 13 -3.90 9.15 -14.59
N MET A 14 -3.37 10.32 -14.22
CA MET A 14 -3.71 11.00 -12.97
C MET A 14 -5.20 11.36 -12.89
N ILE A 15 -5.77 11.92 -13.96
CA ILE A 15 -7.19 12.30 -14.01
C ILE A 15 -8.09 11.07 -13.92
N GLU A 16 -7.79 10.01 -14.67
CA GLU A 16 -8.56 8.75 -14.64
C GLU A 16 -8.58 8.15 -13.24
N LEU A 17 -7.44 8.12 -12.55
CA LEU A 17 -7.37 7.62 -11.18
C LEU A 17 -8.10 8.56 -10.20
N ALA A 18 -7.90 9.86 -10.30
CA ALA A 18 -8.54 10.87 -9.44
C ALA A 18 -10.07 10.79 -9.54
N GLN A 19 -10.61 10.69 -10.75
CA GLN A 19 -12.05 10.55 -10.99
C GLN A 19 -12.63 9.29 -10.34
N ARG A 20 -11.89 8.18 -10.37
CA ARG A 20 -12.31 6.91 -9.75
C ARG A 20 -12.50 7.03 -8.22
N PHE A 21 -11.73 7.91 -7.59
CA PHE A 21 -11.74 8.12 -6.13
C PHE A 21 -12.34 9.46 -5.71
N GLU A 22 -13.04 10.14 -6.62
CA GLU A 22 -13.68 11.43 -6.36
C GLU A 22 -12.70 12.49 -5.83
N VAL A 23 -11.47 12.48 -6.36
CA VAL A 23 -10.42 13.44 -6.03
C VAL A 23 -10.28 14.43 -7.19
N GLU A 24 -10.13 15.72 -6.87
CA GLU A 24 -9.92 16.77 -7.85
C GLU A 24 -8.45 17.19 -7.92
N ILE A 25 -7.94 17.39 -9.14
CA ILE A 25 -6.63 18.00 -9.35
C ILE A 25 -6.82 19.51 -9.33
N ILE A 26 -6.42 20.15 -8.25
CA ILE A 26 -6.67 21.57 -7.99
C ILE A 26 -5.55 22.49 -8.46
N GLY A 27 -4.41 21.94 -8.89
CA GLY A 27 -3.31 22.76 -9.39
C GLY A 27 -2.01 21.97 -9.50
N GLY A 28 -0.98 22.68 -9.92
CA GLY A 28 0.39 22.18 -10.07
C GLY A 28 1.25 23.18 -10.79
N ASP A 29 2.54 22.89 -10.85
CA ASP A 29 3.51 23.68 -11.59
C ASP A 29 4.46 22.78 -12.38
N THR A 30 5.01 23.30 -13.46
CA THR A 30 5.96 22.61 -14.31
C THR A 30 7.18 23.47 -14.52
N CYS A 31 8.34 23.04 -14.04
CA CYS A 31 9.60 23.75 -14.19
C CYS A 31 10.65 22.94 -14.91
N ARG A 32 11.64 23.66 -15.44
CA ARG A 32 12.78 23.04 -16.11
C ARG A 32 13.72 22.43 -15.08
N ALA A 33 14.04 21.14 -15.24
CA ALA A 33 14.99 20.43 -14.40
C ALA A 33 15.91 19.53 -15.24
N PRO A 34 17.09 19.12 -14.75
CA PRO A 34 17.99 18.21 -15.44
C PRO A 34 17.44 16.78 -15.53
N LEU A 35 16.57 16.40 -14.61
CA LEU A 35 15.91 15.09 -14.53
C LEU A 35 14.39 15.28 -14.43
N VAL A 36 13.64 14.29 -14.88
CA VAL A 36 12.20 14.24 -14.63
C VAL A 36 11.98 13.89 -13.17
N SER A 37 11.30 14.80 -12.45
CA SER A 37 10.87 14.58 -11.07
C SER A 37 9.38 14.92 -10.98
N ILE A 38 8.62 14.05 -10.34
CA ILE A 38 7.19 14.22 -10.14
C ILE A 38 6.92 14.18 -8.64
N THR A 39 6.33 15.25 -8.11
CA THR A 39 5.92 15.34 -6.71
C THR A 39 4.43 15.56 -6.65
N ILE A 40 3.73 14.71 -5.90
CA ILE A 40 2.27 14.80 -5.73
C ILE A 40 1.99 15.19 -4.27
N THR A 41 1.19 16.23 -4.08
CA THR A 41 0.69 16.63 -2.76
C THR A 41 -0.82 16.35 -2.71
N VAL A 42 -1.26 15.59 -1.74
CA VAL A 42 -2.68 15.27 -1.52
C VAL A 42 -3.17 16.04 -0.30
N LEU A 43 -4.28 16.74 -0.44
CA LEU A 43 -4.98 17.41 0.65
C LEU A 43 -6.30 16.70 0.89
N GLY A 44 -6.61 16.48 2.14
CA GLY A 44 -7.86 15.84 2.55
C GLY A 44 -8.41 16.43 3.85
N THR A 45 -9.67 16.15 4.12
CA THR A 45 -10.33 16.53 5.37
C THR A 45 -10.78 15.29 6.12
N THR A 46 -10.75 15.35 7.44
CA THR A 46 -11.26 14.31 8.28
C THR A 46 -12.68 14.61 8.74
N LYS A 47 -13.53 13.60 8.85
CA LYS A 47 -14.85 13.75 9.46
C LYS A 47 -14.70 14.23 10.93
N ASN A 48 -15.66 15.03 11.40
CA ASN A 48 -15.72 15.54 12.79
C ASN A 48 -14.45 16.29 13.26
N HIS A 49 -13.85 17.10 12.37
CA HIS A 49 -12.69 17.95 12.70
C HIS A 49 -11.53 17.18 13.36
N GLY A 50 -11.17 16.04 12.81
CA GLY A 50 -10.04 15.24 13.27
C GLY A 50 -10.31 14.29 14.45
N LYS A 51 -11.53 14.23 14.96
CA LYS A 51 -11.89 13.32 16.06
C LYS A 51 -11.95 11.84 15.65
N GLN A 52 -12.00 11.58 14.37
CA GLN A 52 -12.04 10.22 13.81
C GLN A 52 -10.91 10.07 12.79
N THR A 53 -9.70 9.85 13.28
CA THR A 53 -8.51 9.63 12.45
C THR A 53 -7.84 8.36 12.89
N LEU A 54 -7.40 7.56 11.94
CA LEU A 54 -6.52 6.43 12.18
C LEU A 54 -5.11 6.95 12.44
N THR A 55 -4.46 6.46 13.49
CA THR A 55 -3.10 6.86 13.86
C THR A 55 -2.24 5.63 14.12
N ARG A 56 -0.93 5.76 14.07
CA ARG A 56 -0.01 4.66 14.37
C ARG A 56 0.39 4.55 15.86
N SER A 57 -0.17 5.39 16.72
CA SER A 57 0.27 5.56 18.13
C SER A 57 -0.78 5.14 19.16
N THR A 58 -1.75 4.32 18.77
CA THR A 58 -2.89 3.96 19.61
C THR A 58 -3.08 2.47 19.82
N ALA A 59 -2.18 1.63 19.33
CA ALA A 59 -2.22 0.19 19.53
C ALA A 59 -2.06 -0.18 21.00
N LYS A 60 -2.76 -1.24 21.42
CA LYS A 60 -2.75 -1.72 22.80
C LYS A 60 -2.35 -3.19 22.85
N SER A 61 -1.71 -3.58 23.95
CA SER A 61 -1.43 -4.99 24.21
C SER A 61 -2.73 -5.81 24.24
N GLY A 62 -2.71 -6.96 23.57
CA GLY A 62 -3.86 -7.86 23.42
C GLY A 62 -4.69 -7.64 22.16
N GLU A 63 -4.48 -6.54 21.43
CA GLU A 63 -5.12 -6.35 20.13
C GLU A 63 -4.56 -7.31 19.07
N LYS A 64 -5.39 -7.68 18.11
CA LYS A 64 -5.02 -8.49 16.95
C LYS A 64 -4.44 -7.61 15.85
N ILE A 65 -3.38 -8.09 15.22
CA ILE A 65 -2.79 -7.45 14.03
C ILE A 65 -3.49 -8.00 12.80
N ALA A 66 -3.91 -7.13 11.92
CA ALA A 66 -4.54 -7.49 10.66
C ALA A 66 -4.05 -6.60 9.51
N VAL A 67 -4.17 -7.12 8.30
CA VAL A 67 -3.81 -6.40 7.08
C VAL A 67 -4.93 -6.54 6.05
N THR A 68 -5.08 -5.55 5.20
CA THR A 68 -5.86 -5.68 3.98
C THR A 68 -5.05 -6.43 2.92
N GLY A 69 -5.71 -7.07 1.97
CA GLY A 69 -5.07 -7.71 0.82
C GLY A 69 -4.02 -8.77 1.14
N TYR A 70 -2.97 -8.80 0.34
CA TYR A 70 -1.94 -9.84 0.38
C TYR A 70 -0.54 -9.23 0.29
N PRO A 71 0.12 -8.95 1.42
CA PRO A 71 1.47 -8.40 1.45
C PRO A 71 2.48 -9.20 0.64
N GLY A 72 3.45 -8.50 0.06
CA GLY A 72 4.51 -9.07 -0.78
C GLY A 72 4.14 -9.24 -2.26
N SER A 73 2.88 -8.96 -2.63
CA SER A 73 2.44 -9.09 -4.02
C SER A 73 3.11 -8.07 -4.94
N ALA A 74 3.32 -6.84 -4.47
CA ALA A 74 4.02 -5.80 -5.22
C ALA A 74 5.52 -6.14 -5.39
N ALA A 75 6.20 -6.58 -4.34
CA ALA A 75 7.60 -7.01 -4.40
C ALA A 75 7.80 -8.17 -5.38
N ALA A 76 6.86 -9.12 -5.42
CA ALA A 76 6.88 -10.22 -6.38
C ALA A 76 6.65 -9.74 -7.83
N GLY A 77 5.78 -8.73 -8.01
CA GLY A 77 5.56 -8.07 -9.29
C GLY A 77 6.82 -7.38 -9.79
N LEU A 78 7.51 -6.65 -8.94
CA LEU A 78 8.80 -6.04 -9.24
C LEU A 78 9.87 -7.09 -9.61
N ASP A 79 9.99 -8.16 -8.82
CA ASP A 79 10.96 -9.23 -9.08
C ASP A 79 10.68 -9.95 -10.41
N MET A 80 9.41 -10.21 -10.70
CA MET A 80 8.97 -10.76 -11.99
C MET A 80 9.36 -9.86 -13.17
N LEU A 81 9.07 -8.56 -13.09
CA LEU A 81 9.34 -7.62 -14.18
C LEU A 81 10.83 -7.38 -14.37
N SER A 82 11.59 -7.17 -13.30
CA SER A 82 13.02 -6.89 -13.35
C SER A 82 13.84 -8.08 -13.88
N LYS A 83 13.41 -9.31 -13.59
CA LYS A 83 14.06 -10.53 -14.04
C LYS A 83 13.45 -11.14 -15.31
N ASN A 84 12.42 -10.51 -15.89
CA ASN A 84 11.68 -11.00 -17.06
C ASN A 84 11.20 -12.47 -16.89
N LEU A 85 10.65 -12.80 -15.70
CA LEU A 85 10.19 -14.15 -15.41
C LEU A 85 9.00 -14.54 -16.30
N GLN A 86 9.06 -15.74 -16.88
CA GLN A 86 7.96 -16.31 -17.65
C GLN A 86 7.03 -17.10 -16.71
N LEU A 87 5.87 -16.55 -16.43
CA LEU A 87 4.86 -17.13 -15.54
C LEU A 87 3.58 -17.44 -16.32
N SER A 88 2.60 -18.06 -15.65
CA SER A 88 1.25 -18.18 -16.22
C SER A 88 0.64 -16.80 -16.47
N LEU A 89 -0.28 -16.70 -17.42
CA LEU A 89 -0.97 -15.45 -17.73
C LEU A 89 -1.65 -14.85 -16.49
N GLU A 90 -2.27 -15.70 -15.67
CA GLU A 90 -2.94 -15.30 -14.43
C GLU A 90 -1.94 -14.72 -13.42
N ALA A 91 -0.83 -15.40 -13.13
CA ALA A 91 0.20 -14.94 -12.21
C ALA A 91 0.86 -13.65 -12.72
N THR A 92 1.17 -13.58 -14.02
CA THR A 92 1.74 -12.37 -14.64
C THR A 92 0.81 -11.18 -14.49
N SER A 93 -0.48 -11.34 -14.79
CA SER A 93 -1.47 -10.26 -14.67
C SER A 93 -1.63 -9.80 -13.23
N TYR A 94 -1.80 -10.74 -12.30
CA TYR A 94 -1.98 -10.44 -10.88
C TYR A 94 -0.77 -9.69 -10.29
N LEU A 95 0.43 -10.24 -10.43
CA LEU A 95 1.64 -9.68 -9.84
C LEU A 95 2.03 -8.35 -10.49
N ARG A 96 1.85 -8.23 -11.80
CA ARG A 96 2.07 -6.97 -12.51
C ARG A 96 1.15 -5.87 -11.99
N ASN A 97 -0.13 -6.18 -11.84
CA ASN A 97 -1.10 -5.20 -11.35
C ASN A 97 -0.84 -4.81 -9.90
N ALA A 98 -0.45 -5.76 -9.04
CA ALA A 98 -0.11 -5.47 -7.66
C ALA A 98 1.03 -4.43 -7.54
N PHE A 99 2.01 -4.47 -8.44
CA PHE A 99 3.13 -3.52 -8.42
C PHE A 99 2.84 -2.21 -9.18
N ILE A 100 2.26 -2.29 -10.41
CA ILE A 100 2.09 -1.11 -11.27
C ILE A 100 0.82 -0.32 -10.95
N HIS A 101 -0.21 -0.98 -10.43
CA HIS A 101 -1.52 -0.39 -10.19
C HIS A 101 -2.02 -0.66 -8.75
N PRO A 102 -1.26 -0.24 -7.71
CA PRO A 102 -1.73 -0.39 -6.34
C PRO A 102 -3.07 0.33 -6.16
N LEU A 103 -4.00 -0.33 -5.47
CA LEU A 103 -5.34 0.23 -5.25
C LEU A 103 -5.40 0.94 -3.91
N PRO A 104 -5.74 2.24 -3.88
CA PRO A 104 -5.96 2.97 -2.63
C PRO A 104 -7.06 2.31 -1.78
N ARG A 105 -6.77 1.99 -0.52
CA ARG A 105 -7.68 1.31 0.42
C ARG A 105 -8.60 2.29 1.15
N ILE A 106 -9.24 3.20 0.40
CA ILE A 106 -10.10 4.27 0.94
C ILE A 106 -11.35 3.69 1.60
N THR A 107 -12.01 2.76 0.94
CA THR A 107 -13.23 2.10 1.46
C THR A 107 -12.93 1.34 2.74
N GLU A 108 -11.85 0.57 2.76
CA GLU A 108 -11.39 -0.16 3.93
C GLU A 108 -11.02 0.80 5.07
N GLY A 109 -10.31 1.89 4.77
CA GLY A 109 -9.98 2.93 5.75
C GLY A 109 -11.23 3.57 6.38
N HIS A 110 -12.25 3.86 5.59
CA HIS A 110 -13.53 4.36 6.10
C HIS A 110 -14.22 3.33 6.99
N LEU A 111 -14.26 2.07 6.57
CA LEU A 111 -14.84 0.99 7.36
C LEU A 111 -14.13 0.81 8.70
N LEU A 112 -12.80 0.86 8.73
CA LEU A 112 -12.03 0.79 9.97
C LEU A 112 -12.43 1.90 10.95
N ILE A 113 -12.60 3.13 10.45
CA ILE A 113 -13.06 4.26 11.27
C ILE A 113 -14.48 4.01 11.81
N GLU A 114 -15.40 3.53 10.99
CA GLU A 114 -16.78 3.22 11.37
C GLU A 114 -16.85 2.12 12.42
N GLN A 115 -15.96 1.14 12.37
CA GLN A 115 -15.81 0.07 13.35
C GLN A 115 -14.99 0.48 14.60
N ASN A 116 -14.71 1.78 14.77
CA ASN A 116 -13.92 2.31 15.90
C ASN A 116 -12.48 1.81 15.99
N VAL A 117 -11.91 1.28 14.94
CA VAL A 117 -10.46 1.05 14.86
C VAL A 117 -9.74 2.38 15.00
N LYS A 118 -8.67 2.41 15.76
CA LYS A 118 -7.89 3.63 16.06
C LYS A 118 -6.50 3.59 15.43
N THR A 119 -5.95 2.40 15.30
CA THR A 119 -4.56 2.19 14.91
C THR A 119 -4.47 1.66 13.49
N CYS A 120 -3.76 2.40 12.64
CA CYS A 120 -3.51 1.98 11.27
C CYS A 120 -2.27 2.71 10.71
N ILE A 121 -1.57 2.03 9.82
CA ILE A 121 -0.50 2.53 8.96
C ILE A 121 -0.63 1.83 7.59
N ASP A 122 -0.14 2.43 6.53
CA ASP A 122 0.04 1.74 5.25
C ASP A 122 1.30 0.86 5.24
N ILE A 123 1.34 -0.13 4.34
CA ILE A 123 2.50 -0.98 4.09
C ILE A 123 3.23 -0.43 2.87
N SER A 124 4.22 0.43 3.09
CA SER A 124 5.06 1.03 2.06
C SER A 124 6.48 0.46 2.02
N ASP A 125 7.07 0.21 3.17
CA ASP A 125 8.45 -0.27 3.33
C ASP A 125 8.53 -1.78 3.63
N GLY A 126 7.36 -2.40 3.82
CA GLY A 126 7.21 -3.81 4.13
C GLY A 126 6.57 -4.06 5.49
N LEU A 127 5.82 -5.15 5.59
CA LEU A 127 4.99 -5.47 6.75
C LEU A 127 5.75 -5.36 8.09
N VAL A 128 6.94 -5.96 8.18
CA VAL A 128 7.72 -5.95 9.43
C VAL A 128 8.25 -4.56 9.76
N THR A 129 8.67 -3.79 8.76
CA THR A 129 9.17 -2.42 8.93
C THR A 129 8.06 -1.52 9.43
N ASP A 130 6.91 -1.53 8.77
CA ASP A 130 5.78 -0.66 9.10
C ASP A 130 5.11 -1.08 10.41
N LEU A 131 5.04 -2.39 10.70
CA LEU A 131 4.62 -2.89 12.01
C LEU A 131 5.55 -2.40 13.13
N ARG A 132 6.86 -2.38 12.89
CA ARG A 132 7.82 -1.83 13.86
C ARG A 132 7.58 -0.34 14.11
N HIS A 133 7.27 0.44 13.07
CA HIS A 133 6.93 1.86 13.23
C HIS A 133 5.67 2.04 14.09
N LEU A 134 4.65 1.22 13.85
CA LEU A 134 3.42 1.21 14.64
C LEU A 134 3.69 0.82 16.10
N CYS A 135 4.46 -0.24 16.34
CA CYS A 135 4.83 -0.70 17.67
C CYS A 135 5.63 0.36 18.44
N CYS A 136 6.64 0.96 17.82
CA CYS A 136 7.43 2.04 18.44
C CYS A 136 6.56 3.25 18.78
N ALA A 137 5.66 3.66 17.88
CA ALA A 137 4.78 4.80 18.12
C ALA A 137 3.74 4.54 19.23
N SER A 138 3.34 3.29 19.43
CA SER A 138 2.35 2.86 20.42
C SER A 138 2.98 2.35 21.72
N ASN A 139 4.31 2.20 21.80
CA ASN A 139 5.04 1.62 22.92
C ASN A 139 4.56 0.20 23.28
N VAL A 140 4.43 -0.66 22.28
CA VAL A 140 4.05 -2.07 22.39
C VAL A 140 4.97 -2.94 21.57
N ASP A 141 4.96 -4.24 21.83
CA ASP A 141 5.61 -5.26 21.02
C ASP A 141 4.56 -5.99 20.16
N ALA A 142 5.04 -6.70 19.12
CA ALA A 142 4.19 -7.48 18.25
C ALA A 142 4.72 -8.91 18.08
N HIS A 143 3.79 -9.85 17.91
CA HIS A 143 4.08 -11.23 17.58
C HIS A 143 3.36 -11.61 16.28
N ILE A 144 4.11 -12.08 15.28
CA ILE A 144 3.57 -12.54 13.99
C ILE A 144 3.63 -14.05 13.94
N GLU A 145 2.48 -14.69 13.77
CA GLU A 145 2.37 -16.11 13.46
C GLU A 145 2.50 -16.30 11.94
N ILE A 146 3.66 -16.81 11.51
CA ILE A 146 3.99 -16.95 10.07
C ILE A 146 2.94 -17.76 9.30
N ASP A 147 2.40 -18.79 9.91
CA ASP A 147 1.41 -19.68 9.28
C ASP A 147 0.06 -18.95 9.02
N ARG A 148 -0.18 -17.86 9.71
CA ARG A 148 -1.39 -17.01 9.56
C ARG A 148 -1.20 -15.82 8.65
N LEU A 149 0.02 -15.62 8.12
CA LEU A 149 0.31 -14.53 7.20
C LEU A 149 -0.50 -14.69 5.91
N PRO A 150 -1.30 -13.69 5.49
CA PRO A 150 -2.10 -13.79 4.28
C PRO A 150 -1.22 -13.59 3.05
N VAL A 151 -0.69 -14.67 2.51
CA VAL A 151 0.09 -14.68 1.27
C VAL A 151 -0.75 -15.22 0.14
N HIS A 152 -0.85 -14.49 -0.96
CA HIS A 152 -1.66 -14.89 -2.11
C HIS A 152 -1.18 -16.21 -2.72
N HIS A 153 -2.12 -17.07 -3.14
CA HIS A 153 -1.79 -18.40 -3.65
C HIS A 153 -0.89 -18.38 -4.90
N LEU A 154 -1.07 -17.40 -5.80
CA LEU A 154 -0.19 -17.23 -6.97
C LEU A 154 1.22 -16.83 -6.57
N LEU A 155 1.39 -16.03 -5.52
CA LEU A 155 2.70 -15.70 -4.97
C LEU A 155 3.37 -16.95 -4.38
N LYS A 156 2.64 -17.72 -3.55
CA LYS A 156 3.13 -18.98 -3.00
C LYS A 156 3.53 -19.98 -4.08
N ALA A 157 2.70 -20.16 -5.10
CA ALA A 157 2.95 -21.10 -6.20
C ALA A 157 4.19 -20.70 -7.03
N THR A 158 4.40 -19.40 -7.24
CA THR A 158 5.49 -18.87 -8.08
C THR A 158 6.83 -18.83 -7.34
N PHE A 159 6.84 -18.27 -6.13
CA PHE A 159 8.07 -17.96 -5.39
C PHE A 159 8.36 -18.92 -4.23
N ARG A 160 7.45 -19.85 -3.92
CA ARG A 160 7.61 -20.91 -2.90
C ARG A 160 8.12 -20.32 -1.57
N GLU A 161 9.29 -20.77 -1.11
CA GLU A 161 9.89 -20.33 0.18
C GLU A 161 10.12 -18.81 0.26
N LYS A 162 10.44 -18.16 -0.87
CA LYS A 162 10.62 -16.71 -0.93
C LYS A 162 9.32 -15.92 -0.76
N ALA A 163 8.17 -16.56 -0.96
CA ALA A 163 6.88 -15.89 -0.84
C ALA A 163 6.65 -15.31 0.57
N THR A 164 7.06 -16.03 1.61
CA THR A 164 6.97 -15.56 3.00
C THR A 164 7.91 -14.39 3.26
N GLU A 165 9.13 -14.43 2.77
CA GLU A 165 10.10 -13.33 2.88
C GLU A 165 9.58 -12.08 2.17
N MET A 166 9.05 -12.23 0.96
CA MET A 166 8.42 -11.13 0.21
C MET A 166 7.24 -10.53 0.97
N ALA A 167 6.39 -11.35 1.60
CA ALA A 167 5.25 -10.87 2.37
C ALA A 167 5.64 -10.16 3.68
N LEU A 168 6.76 -10.52 4.28
CA LEU A 168 7.26 -9.87 5.50
C LEU A 168 8.04 -8.59 5.22
N SER A 169 8.86 -8.58 4.16
CA SER A 169 9.86 -7.55 3.92
C SER A 169 9.68 -6.80 2.60
N GLY A 170 8.79 -7.25 1.74
CA GLY A 170 8.48 -6.57 0.48
C GLY A 170 7.73 -5.28 0.71
N GLY A 171 8.17 -4.18 0.10
CA GLY A 171 7.47 -2.91 0.11
C GLY A 171 6.56 -2.71 -1.10
N GLU A 172 5.98 -1.51 -1.20
CA GLU A 172 5.14 -1.03 -2.30
C GLU A 172 3.76 -1.71 -2.40
N ASP A 173 3.29 -2.40 -1.35
CA ASP A 173 1.97 -3.04 -1.37
C ASP A 173 0.83 -2.03 -1.18
N TYR A 174 1.05 -0.95 -0.42
CA TYR A 174 0.07 0.10 -0.09
C TYR A 174 -1.24 -0.46 0.49
N GLU A 175 -1.13 -1.60 1.17
CA GLU A 175 -2.19 -2.19 1.97
C GLU A 175 -2.25 -1.51 3.35
N LEU A 176 -3.38 -1.65 4.06
CA LEU A 176 -3.50 -1.15 5.42
C LEU A 176 -3.09 -2.22 6.43
N LEU A 177 -2.22 -1.84 7.34
CA LEU A 177 -1.85 -2.60 8.54
C LEU A 177 -2.50 -1.93 9.76
N PHE A 178 -3.29 -2.66 10.52
CA PHE A 178 -4.06 -2.12 11.63
C PHE A 178 -4.14 -3.08 12.81
N THR A 179 -4.52 -2.56 13.97
CA THR A 179 -4.80 -3.35 15.16
C THR A 179 -6.24 -3.14 15.61
N ALA A 180 -6.87 -4.22 16.08
CA ALA A 180 -8.23 -4.18 16.62
C ALA A 180 -8.39 -5.17 17.79
N SER A 181 -9.28 -4.82 18.72
CA SER A 181 -9.79 -5.77 19.72
C SER A 181 -10.79 -6.74 19.09
N ASP A 182 -11.00 -7.89 19.71
CA ASP A 182 -12.08 -8.84 19.36
C ASP A 182 -13.46 -8.20 19.49
#